data_ff4f0e88215495130d7fdebeda25a826
#
_entry.id   ff4f0e88215495130d7fdebeda25a826
#
_cell.length_a   1.000
_cell.length_b   1.000
_cell.length_c   1.000
_cell.angle_alpha   90.00
_cell.angle_beta   90.00
_cell.angle_gamma   90.00
#
_symmetry.space_group_name_H-M   'P 1'
#
loop_
_entity.id
_entity.type
_entity.pdbx_description
1 polymer ?
#
loop_
_entity_poly.entity_id
_entity_poly.type
_entity_poly.pdbx_seq_one_letter_code
_entity_poly.pdbx_strand_id
1 'polypeptide(L)'
;MPSLEIRNAACLATPTGTTARRGREQGQILRMREAALRAEDGVFVFVGPESDYRRQYAGKPADATLDATGKTVLPGFVDAHTHPVWTGDRSPEIGRRLAGESYAAIAADGGGIHATVRATRAASEQELRSIVASRLARMLAHGTTTVEAKSGYSLTVEGELGALRLLRDLAAAPGMPRIVPTLLAAHEVPPEYRDRRRDWMRAIVEEILPRAAREGLARSCDVFCEDGFFTVEESRFILKAARRHGLALRVHADELALSGGALLAAELAAASADHLLFIGETEIAALALAGTVAVILPGTAWWMRRHPAPARALITAGVPVAVASDSNPGTCYTESLAAVASHACLDSALSIEETLTGMTLNAAASLGLASETGSLEAGKSADAVLLDAPDDRHLVYHWGVNLVAAVVSRGRVFGPS
;
A
#
# COMPACT_ATOMS: atom_id res chain seq x y z
N MET A 1 -7.17 -19.68 17.46
CA MET A 1 -7.24 -20.21 16.06
C MET A 1 -6.44 -21.50 16.01
N PRO A 2 -6.67 -22.39 15.02
CA PRO A 2 -5.86 -23.60 14.88
C PRO A 2 -4.39 -23.24 14.63
N SER A 3 -3.50 -24.16 14.99
CA SER A 3 -2.07 -24.06 14.71
C SER A 3 -1.77 -24.41 13.26
N LEU A 4 -0.81 -23.71 12.65
CA LEU A 4 -0.36 -23.91 11.27
C LEU A 4 1.16 -24.10 11.27
N GLU A 5 1.66 -25.07 10.51
CA GLU A 5 3.06 -25.15 10.18
C GLU A 5 3.31 -25.04 8.66
N ILE A 6 4.40 -24.38 8.30
CA ILE A 6 4.93 -24.32 6.93
C ILE A 6 6.28 -25.06 6.98
N ARG A 7 6.44 -26.11 6.17
CA ARG A 7 7.55 -27.04 6.26
C ARG A 7 8.34 -27.12 4.96
N ASN A 8 9.60 -27.49 5.09
CA ASN A 8 10.48 -27.81 3.96
C ASN A 8 10.66 -26.65 2.97
N ALA A 9 10.61 -25.39 3.41
CA ALA A 9 10.77 -24.24 2.54
C ALA A 9 12.17 -24.28 1.87
N ALA A 10 12.21 -24.33 0.53
CA ALA A 10 13.46 -24.33 -0.22
C ALA A 10 14.27 -23.03 0.04
N CYS A 11 13.57 -21.93 0.18
CA CYS A 11 14.10 -20.63 0.59
C CYS A 11 13.10 -19.91 1.49
N LEU A 12 13.58 -19.25 2.54
CA LEU A 12 12.87 -18.22 3.29
C LEU A 12 13.66 -16.94 3.12
N ALA A 13 13.01 -15.85 2.71
CA ALA A 13 13.67 -14.55 2.60
C ALA A 13 12.81 -13.47 3.29
N THR A 14 13.39 -12.70 4.20
CA THR A 14 12.65 -11.73 5.01
C THR A 14 13.57 -10.60 5.51
N PRO A 15 13.14 -9.33 5.49
CA PRO A 15 13.73 -8.33 6.36
C PRO A 15 13.45 -8.68 7.81
N THR A 16 14.13 -8.03 8.76
CA THR A 16 13.93 -8.23 10.20
C THR A 16 13.81 -6.90 10.93
N GLY A 17 13.13 -6.90 12.08
CA GLY A 17 12.98 -5.74 12.96
C GLY A 17 11.57 -5.20 13.05
N THR A 18 11.40 -4.13 13.85
CA THR A 18 10.10 -3.54 14.20
C THR A 18 9.96 -2.07 13.78
N THR A 19 10.90 -1.57 12.99
CA THR A 19 10.94 -0.20 12.45
C THR A 19 11.35 -0.20 11.00
N ALA A 20 11.15 0.91 10.29
CA ALA A 20 11.61 1.05 8.92
C ALA A 20 13.13 0.93 8.80
N ARG A 21 13.60 0.20 7.80
CA ARG A 21 15.01 0.07 7.44
C ARG A 21 15.43 1.23 6.56
N ARG A 22 16.65 1.75 6.79
CA ARG A 22 17.18 2.96 6.14
C ARG A 22 18.55 2.70 5.51
N GLY A 23 18.87 3.44 4.48
CA GLY A 23 20.17 3.37 3.84
C GLY A 23 20.55 1.93 3.50
N ARG A 24 21.78 1.53 3.81
CA ARG A 24 22.26 0.16 3.54
C ARG A 24 21.49 -0.94 4.28
N GLU A 25 20.84 -0.63 5.39
CA GLU A 25 20.07 -1.63 6.15
C GLU A 25 18.81 -2.07 5.38
N GLN A 26 18.29 -1.25 4.47
CA GLN A 26 17.14 -1.61 3.66
C GLN A 26 17.44 -2.81 2.73
N GLY A 27 18.68 -2.96 2.28
CA GLY A 27 19.13 -4.11 1.48
C GLY A 27 19.54 -5.33 2.30
N GLN A 28 19.44 -5.28 3.64
CA GLN A 28 19.83 -6.39 4.51
C GLN A 28 18.63 -7.26 4.84
N ILE A 29 18.56 -8.44 4.23
CA ILE A 29 17.53 -9.44 4.50
C ILE A 29 18.16 -10.75 4.97
N LEU A 30 17.41 -11.50 5.78
CA LEU A 30 17.74 -12.86 6.14
C LEU A 30 17.29 -13.79 5.00
N ARG A 31 18.20 -14.65 4.54
CA ARG A 31 17.87 -15.81 3.69
C ARG A 31 18.23 -17.09 4.39
N MET A 32 17.32 -18.06 4.37
CA MET A 32 17.51 -19.36 5.00
C MET A 32 17.05 -20.46 4.04
N ARG A 33 17.85 -21.48 3.89
CA ARG A 33 17.49 -22.71 3.17
C ARG A 33 16.93 -23.73 4.17
N GLU A 34 16.08 -24.63 3.68
CA GLU A 34 15.45 -25.67 4.52
C GLU A 34 14.85 -25.08 5.79
N ALA A 35 13.94 -24.14 5.63
CA ALA A 35 13.29 -23.41 6.72
C ALA A 35 11.92 -24.00 7.06
N ALA A 36 11.51 -23.79 8.32
CA ALA A 36 10.18 -24.05 8.80
C ALA A 36 9.62 -22.86 9.59
N LEU A 37 8.32 -22.70 9.57
CA LEU A 37 7.59 -21.73 10.38
C LEU A 37 6.44 -22.43 11.11
N ARG A 38 6.10 -21.93 12.29
CA ARG A 38 4.88 -22.33 13.03
C ARG A 38 4.15 -21.11 13.50
N ALA A 39 2.84 -21.13 13.33
CA ALA A 39 1.92 -20.14 13.86
C ALA A 39 0.92 -20.78 14.82
N GLU A 40 0.61 -20.07 15.89
CA GLU A 40 -0.44 -20.38 16.84
C GLU A 40 -1.30 -19.14 17.05
N ASP A 41 -2.61 -19.27 17.03
CA ASP A 41 -3.55 -18.15 17.16
C ASP A 41 -3.28 -16.96 16.23
N GLY A 42 -2.78 -17.26 15.02
CA GLY A 42 -2.51 -16.25 14.00
C GLY A 42 -1.19 -15.49 14.16
N VAL A 43 -0.31 -15.92 15.08
CA VAL A 43 0.99 -15.31 15.35
C VAL A 43 2.10 -16.36 15.14
N PHE A 44 3.22 -15.98 14.51
CA PHE A 44 4.38 -16.87 14.43
C PHE A 44 4.99 -17.11 15.81
N VAL A 45 5.13 -18.38 16.18
CA VAL A 45 5.81 -18.81 17.42
C VAL A 45 7.18 -19.43 17.13
N PHE A 46 7.43 -19.77 15.87
CA PHE A 46 8.72 -20.27 15.40
C PHE A 46 8.97 -19.85 13.95
N VAL A 47 10.18 -19.41 13.67
CA VAL A 47 10.73 -19.16 12.32
C VAL A 47 12.20 -19.56 12.38
N GLY A 48 12.62 -20.57 11.63
CA GLY A 48 14.00 -21.05 11.73
C GLY A 48 14.31 -22.25 10.83
N PRO A 49 15.50 -22.87 11.00
CA PRO A 49 15.87 -24.06 10.27
C PRO A 49 14.91 -25.23 10.51
N GLU A 50 14.64 -25.99 9.48
CA GLU A 50 13.81 -27.21 9.53
C GLU A 50 14.33 -28.22 10.57
N SER A 51 15.65 -28.36 10.74
CA SER A 51 16.27 -29.24 11.73
C SER A 51 15.93 -28.83 13.16
N ASP A 52 15.89 -27.53 13.45
CA ASP A 52 15.56 -27.00 14.77
C ASP A 52 14.07 -27.15 15.05
N TYR A 53 13.23 -26.94 14.03
CA TYR A 53 11.80 -27.18 14.11
C TYR A 53 11.52 -28.64 14.50
N ARG A 54 12.10 -29.60 13.79
CA ARG A 54 11.92 -31.04 14.07
C ARG A 54 12.29 -31.40 15.50
N ARG A 55 13.36 -30.79 16.02
CA ARG A 55 13.80 -31.02 17.39
C ARG A 55 12.84 -30.42 18.42
N GLN A 56 12.38 -29.19 18.20
CA GLN A 56 11.55 -28.45 19.16
C GLN A 56 10.09 -28.94 19.19
N TYR A 57 9.58 -29.35 18.04
CA TYR A 57 8.18 -29.75 17.88
C TYR A 57 8.00 -31.26 17.62
N ALA A 58 8.98 -32.09 18.00
CA ALA A 58 8.87 -33.54 17.94
C ALA A 58 7.62 -34.02 18.74
N GLY A 59 6.72 -34.77 18.07
CA GLY A 59 5.49 -35.25 18.66
C GLY A 59 4.42 -34.19 18.94
N LYS A 60 4.57 -33.00 18.44
CA LYS A 60 3.60 -31.89 18.58
C LYS A 60 3.05 -31.46 17.22
N PRO A 61 2.20 -32.23 16.53
CA PRO A 61 1.68 -31.87 15.23
C PRO A 61 0.88 -30.55 15.29
N ALA A 62 0.89 -29.79 14.19
CA ALA A 62 -0.02 -28.66 14.01
C ALA A 62 -1.37 -29.16 13.47
N ASP A 63 -2.42 -28.34 13.60
CA ASP A 63 -3.75 -28.65 13.06
C ASP A 63 -3.75 -28.62 11.52
N ALA A 64 -2.87 -27.83 10.91
CA ALA A 64 -2.69 -27.73 9.46
C ALA A 64 -1.20 -27.65 9.09
N THR A 65 -0.85 -28.26 7.95
CA THR A 65 0.52 -28.25 7.41
C THR A 65 0.49 -27.78 5.96
N LEU A 66 1.36 -26.80 5.63
CA LEU A 66 1.68 -26.41 4.26
C LEU A 66 3.08 -26.96 3.90
N ASP A 67 3.16 -27.78 2.86
CA ASP A 67 4.42 -28.21 2.31
C ASP A 67 4.97 -27.18 1.32
N ALA A 68 6.09 -26.58 1.68
CA ALA A 68 6.81 -25.57 0.87
C ALA A 68 8.02 -26.18 0.13
N THR A 69 8.03 -27.50 -0.10
CA THR A 69 9.07 -28.17 -0.90
C THR A 69 9.18 -27.52 -2.28
N GLY A 70 10.39 -27.08 -2.65
CA GLY A 70 10.65 -26.36 -3.90
C GLY A 70 10.17 -24.92 -3.94
N LYS A 71 9.54 -24.40 -2.89
CA LYS A 71 8.92 -23.07 -2.83
C LYS A 71 9.72 -22.10 -1.95
N THR A 72 9.55 -20.82 -2.25
CA THR A 72 10.08 -19.73 -1.42
C THR A 72 8.98 -19.18 -0.52
N VAL A 73 9.32 -18.94 0.76
CA VAL A 73 8.44 -18.30 1.72
C VAL A 73 8.93 -16.87 1.96
N LEU A 74 8.04 -15.90 1.71
CA LEU A 74 8.24 -14.46 1.93
C LEU A 74 7.24 -13.95 2.96
N PRO A 75 7.49 -12.78 3.60
CA PRO A 75 6.44 -12.08 4.34
C PRO A 75 5.25 -11.78 3.45
N GLY A 76 4.05 -11.79 4.01
CA GLY A 76 2.89 -11.26 3.33
C GLY A 76 3.16 -9.83 2.87
N PHE A 77 2.83 -9.53 1.61
CA PHE A 77 3.06 -8.20 1.06
C PHE A 77 2.17 -7.17 1.74
N VAL A 78 2.70 -5.97 1.90
CA VAL A 78 2.02 -4.80 2.46
C VAL A 78 1.94 -3.74 1.37
N ASP A 79 0.73 -3.47 0.89
CA ASP A 79 0.49 -2.42 -0.08
C ASP A 79 0.09 -1.14 0.66
N ALA A 80 1.03 -0.21 0.74
CA ALA A 80 0.91 0.98 1.60
C ALA A 80 0.22 2.16 0.93
N HIS A 81 -0.28 2.02 -0.31
CA HIS A 81 -0.95 3.08 -1.04
C HIS A 81 -1.89 2.50 -2.09
N THR A 82 -3.20 2.52 -1.84
CA THR A 82 -4.20 2.06 -2.81
C THR A 82 -5.51 2.85 -2.73
N HIS A 83 -6.24 2.85 -3.83
CA HIS A 83 -7.54 3.49 -3.98
C HIS A 83 -8.61 2.46 -4.38
N PRO A 84 -9.04 1.54 -3.52
CA PRO A 84 -9.91 0.44 -3.95
C PRO A 84 -11.38 0.84 -4.09
N VAL A 85 -11.82 1.96 -3.49
CA VAL A 85 -13.25 2.34 -3.37
C VAL A 85 -13.70 3.21 -4.53
N TRP A 86 -13.97 2.59 -5.66
CA TRP A 86 -14.51 3.24 -6.85
C TRP A 86 -15.22 2.25 -7.76
N THR A 87 -16.03 2.80 -8.70
CA THR A 87 -16.62 2.07 -9.81
C THR A 87 -16.50 2.85 -11.12
N GLY A 88 -16.96 2.26 -12.21
CA GLY A 88 -16.82 2.80 -13.56
C GLY A 88 -15.65 2.17 -14.32
N ASP A 89 -15.49 2.58 -15.57
CA ASP A 89 -14.44 2.11 -16.47
C ASP A 89 -13.75 3.28 -17.14
N ARG A 90 -12.42 3.31 -17.06
CA ARG A 90 -11.56 4.31 -17.72
C ARG A 90 -10.73 3.72 -18.85
N SER A 91 -10.95 2.46 -19.21
CA SER A 91 -10.25 1.82 -20.33
C SER A 91 -10.42 2.55 -21.67
N PRO A 92 -11.56 3.23 -21.99
CA PRO A 92 -11.66 4.03 -23.21
C PRO A 92 -10.66 5.20 -23.28
N GLU A 93 -10.16 5.69 -22.14
CA GLU A 93 -9.16 6.77 -22.14
C GLU A 93 -7.78 6.32 -22.62
N ILE A 94 -7.49 4.99 -22.56
CA ILE A 94 -6.19 4.44 -22.94
C ILE A 94 -5.88 4.77 -24.42
N GLY A 95 -6.84 4.55 -25.31
CA GLY A 95 -6.67 4.85 -26.75
C GLY A 95 -6.34 6.34 -26.99
N ARG A 96 -7.01 7.23 -26.27
CA ARG A 96 -6.79 8.68 -26.35
C ARG A 96 -5.39 9.07 -25.85
N ARG A 97 -4.94 8.51 -24.74
CA ARG A 97 -3.59 8.72 -24.21
C ARG A 97 -2.51 8.21 -25.14
N LEU A 98 -2.71 7.04 -25.75
CA LEU A 98 -1.77 6.47 -26.72
C LEU A 98 -1.71 7.30 -27.99
N ALA A 99 -2.80 7.98 -28.37
CA ALA A 99 -2.84 8.95 -29.46
C ALA A 99 -2.19 10.30 -29.11
N GLY A 100 -1.71 10.48 -27.87
CA GLY A 100 -1.01 11.70 -27.42
C GLY A 100 -1.91 12.76 -26.80
N GLU A 101 -3.19 12.47 -26.56
CA GLU A 101 -4.04 13.43 -25.85
C GLU A 101 -3.58 13.62 -24.40
N SER A 102 -3.57 14.87 -23.94
CA SER A 102 -3.19 15.20 -22.57
C SER A 102 -4.28 14.76 -21.58
N TYR A 103 -3.86 14.49 -20.34
CA TYR A 103 -4.82 14.21 -19.25
C TYR A 103 -5.86 15.34 -19.09
N ALA A 104 -5.42 16.61 -19.22
CA ALA A 104 -6.30 17.78 -19.14
C ALA A 104 -7.36 17.80 -20.26
N ALA A 105 -6.99 17.43 -21.49
CA ALA A 105 -7.94 17.36 -22.61
C ALA A 105 -8.99 16.27 -22.38
N ILE A 106 -8.56 15.08 -21.90
CA ILE A 106 -9.45 13.99 -21.57
C ILE A 106 -10.41 14.38 -20.42
N ALA A 107 -9.89 15.07 -19.41
CA ALA A 107 -10.70 15.54 -18.28
C ALA A 107 -11.72 16.61 -18.70
N ALA A 108 -11.35 17.53 -19.60
CA ALA A 108 -12.24 18.56 -20.13
C ALA A 108 -13.44 17.97 -20.90
N ASP A 109 -13.23 16.83 -21.57
CA ASP A 109 -14.28 16.06 -22.27
C ASP A 109 -15.12 15.17 -21.35
N GLY A 110 -14.97 15.34 -20.05
CA GLY A 110 -15.76 14.58 -19.06
C GLY A 110 -15.15 13.24 -18.65
N GLY A 111 -13.91 12.93 -19.06
CA GLY A 111 -13.09 11.82 -18.55
C GLY A 111 -12.42 12.15 -17.22
N GLY A 112 -11.27 11.54 -16.98
CA GLY A 112 -10.46 11.79 -15.79
C GLY A 112 -11.14 11.37 -14.48
N ILE A 113 -10.67 11.93 -13.36
CA ILE A 113 -11.16 11.59 -12.02
C ILE A 113 -12.67 11.84 -11.89
N HIS A 114 -13.21 12.87 -12.53
CA HIS A 114 -14.63 13.20 -12.45
C HIS A 114 -15.54 12.13 -13.10
N ALA A 115 -15.06 11.38 -14.10
CA ALA A 115 -15.80 10.23 -14.63
C ALA A 115 -15.94 9.13 -13.56
N THR A 116 -14.87 8.83 -12.85
CA THR A 116 -14.87 7.89 -11.73
C THR A 116 -15.77 8.36 -10.60
N VAL A 117 -15.70 9.65 -10.23
CA VAL A 117 -16.56 10.24 -9.18
C VAL A 117 -18.06 10.11 -9.54
N ARG A 118 -18.42 10.43 -10.78
CA ARG A 118 -19.83 10.27 -11.21
C ARG A 118 -20.31 8.83 -11.13
N ALA A 119 -19.50 7.89 -11.63
CA ALA A 119 -19.83 6.48 -11.59
C ALA A 119 -19.95 5.96 -10.15
N THR A 120 -19.00 6.34 -9.27
CA THR A 120 -18.99 5.92 -7.87
C THR A 120 -20.19 6.46 -7.11
N ARG A 121 -20.58 7.71 -7.35
CA ARG A 121 -21.78 8.33 -6.75
C ARG A 121 -23.09 7.71 -7.24
N ALA A 122 -23.11 7.21 -8.47
CA ALA A 122 -24.30 6.57 -9.06
C ALA A 122 -24.48 5.10 -8.65
N ALA A 123 -23.43 4.46 -8.18
CA ALA A 123 -23.47 3.04 -7.79
C ALA A 123 -24.27 2.86 -6.49
N SER A 124 -25.00 1.75 -6.42
CA SER A 124 -25.59 1.28 -5.17
C SER A 124 -24.49 0.83 -4.19
N GLU A 125 -24.77 0.90 -2.89
CA GLU A 125 -23.85 0.42 -1.85
C GLU A 125 -23.49 -1.05 -2.06
N GLN A 126 -24.44 -1.89 -2.44
CA GLN A 126 -24.23 -3.31 -2.70
C GLN A 126 -23.30 -3.54 -3.89
N GLU A 127 -23.46 -2.79 -4.98
CA GLU A 127 -22.60 -2.87 -6.16
C GLU A 127 -21.17 -2.43 -5.81
N LEU A 128 -21.02 -1.28 -5.17
CA LEU A 128 -19.72 -0.78 -4.74
C LEU A 128 -19.02 -1.77 -3.80
N ARG A 129 -19.75 -2.33 -2.84
CA ARG A 129 -19.26 -3.37 -1.91
C ARG A 129 -18.74 -4.59 -2.66
N SER A 130 -19.50 -5.10 -3.62
CA SER A 130 -19.11 -6.28 -4.42
C SER A 130 -17.82 -6.03 -5.21
N ILE A 131 -17.72 -4.88 -5.85
CA ILE A 131 -16.56 -4.49 -6.65
C ILE A 131 -15.32 -4.34 -5.76
N VAL A 132 -15.42 -3.63 -4.63
CA VAL A 132 -14.30 -3.42 -3.71
C VAL A 132 -13.84 -4.73 -3.08
N ALA A 133 -14.79 -5.59 -2.65
CA ALA A 133 -14.48 -6.91 -2.12
C ALA A 133 -13.71 -7.78 -3.13
N SER A 134 -14.14 -7.76 -4.39
CA SER A 134 -13.47 -8.50 -5.48
C SER A 134 -12.03 -8.00 -5.71
N ARG A 135 -11.77 -6.67 -5.69
CA ARG A 135 -10.42 -6.11 -5.81
C ARG A 135 -9.52 -6.55 -4.65
N LEU A 136 -10.01 -6.40 -3.43
CA LEU A 136 -9.27 -6.79 -2.23
C LEU A 136 -8.97 -8.30 -2.20
N ALA A 137 -9.91 -9.13 -2.64
CA ALA A 137 -9.69 -10.57 -2.76
C ALA A 137 -8.61 -10.90 -3.81
N ARG A 138 -8.59 -10.20 -4.96
CA ARG A 138 -7.51 -10.35 -5.95
C ARG A 138 -6.16 -9.89 -5.42
N MET A 139 -6.09 -8.76 -4.69
CA MET A 139 -4.87 -8.33 -4.00
C MET A 139 -4.36 -9.42 -3.05
N LEU A 140 -5.25 -10.03 -2.26
CA LEU A 140 -4.89 -11.14 -1.38
C LEU A 140 -4.37 -12.35 -2.19
N ALA A 141 -5.02 -12.73 -3.29
CA ALA A 141 -4.57 -13.81 -4.17
C ALA A 141 -3.21 -13.53 -4.84
N HIS A 142 -2.81 -12.27 -4.95
CA HIS A 142 -1.49 -11.83 -5.38
C HIS A 142 -0.49 -11.63 -4.23
N GLY A 143 -0.82 -12.07 -3.01
CA GLY A 143 0.09 -12.08 -1.86
C GLY A 143 -0.01 -10.87 -0.94
N THR A 144 -0.87 -9.89 -1.22
CA THR A 144 -1.04 -8.70 -0.37
C THR A 144 -1.91 -9.05 0.83
N THR A 145 -1.28 -9.23 2.00
CA THR A 145 -1.97 -9.57 3.26
C THR A 145 -2.40 -8.35 4.07
N THR A 146 -1.80 -7.20 3.79
CA THR A 146 -2.16 -5.90 4.39
C THR A 146 -2.26 -4.85 3.29
N VAL A 147 -3.34 -4.07 3.30
CA VAL A 147 -3.60 -3.03 2.31
C VAL A 147 -4.01 -1.73 3.00
N GLU A 148 -3.37 -0.64 2.66
CA GLU A 148 -3.87 0.69 2.94
C GLU A 148 -4.93 1.03 1.89
N ALA A 149 -6.11 1.45 2.35
CA ALA A 149 -7.27 1.65 1.48
C ALA A 149 -7.86 3.06 1.68
N LYS A 150 -7.81 3.87 0.62
CA LYS A 150 -8.26 5.25 0.64
C LYS A 150 -9.74 5.37 0.21
N SER A 151 -10.44 6.34 0.79
CA SER A 151 -11.64 6.94 0.19
C SER A 151 -11.24 7.87 -0.97
N GLY A 152 -12.03 8.88 -1.35
CA GLY A 152 -11.58 9.94 -2.25
C GLY A 152 -12.19 9.92 -3.66
N TYR A 153 -13.17 9.05 -3.92
CA TYR A 153 -13.92 9.06 -5.18
C TYR A 153 -15.40 9.38 -5.03
N SER A 154 -15.87 9.64 -3.81
CA SER A 154 -17.23 10.12 -3.60
C SER A 154 -17.31 11.65 -3.54
N LEU A 155 -16.32 12.28 -2.92
CA LEU A 155 -16.18 13.73 -2.77
C LEU A 155 -17.47 14.42 -2.28
N THR A 156 -18.15 13.75 -1.35
CA THR A 156 -19.26 14.29 -0.57
C THR A 156 -19.13 13.87 0.88
N VAL A 157 -19.72 14.60 1.82
CA VAL A 157 -19.62 14.27 3.26
C VAL A 157 -20.08 12.83 3.52
N GLU A 158 -21.29 12.50 3.08
CA GLU A 158 -21.84 11.15 3.33
C GLU A 158 -21.13 10.07 2.51
N GLY A 159 -20.71 10.37 1.28
CA GLY A 159 -20.06 9.40 0.43
C GLY A 159 -18.65 9.03 0.93
N GLU A 160 -17.85 9.98 1.42
CA GLU A 160 -16.53 9.70 1.99
C GLU A 160 -16.63 8.87 3.28
N LEU A 161 -17.58 9.22 4.16
CA LEU A 161 -17.87 8.42 5.36
C LEU A 161 -18.44 7.05 5.01
N GLY A 162 -19.30 6.96 4.00
CA GLY A 162 -19.83 5.69 3.47
C GLY A 162 -18.73 4.78 2.95
N ALA A 163 -17.76 5.33 2.18
CA ALA A 163 -16.59 4.61 1.71
C ALA A 163 -15.76 4.02 2.86
N LEU A 164 -15.51 4.80 3.91
CA LEU A 164 -14.78 4.33 5.08
C LEU A 164 -15.55 3.27 5.88
N ARG A 165 -16.88 3.42 6.02
CA ARG A 165 -17.74 2.39 6.66
C ARG A 165 -17.71 1.09 5.88
N LEU A 166 -17.78 1.15 4.56
CA LEU A 166 -17.65 -0.01 3.67
C LEU A 166 -16.32 -0.73 3.89
N LEU A 167 -15.20 0.00 3.98
CA LEU A 167 -13.87 -0.58 4.26
C LEU A 167 -13.81 -1.25 5.65
N ARG A 168 -14.37 -0.62 6.68
CA ARG A 168 -14.49 -1.20 8.03
C ARG A 168 -15.27 -2.52 8.00
N ASP A 169 -16.40 -2.55 7.30
CA ASP A 169 -17.27 -3.72 7.23
C ASP A 169 -16.63 -4.85 6.41
N LEU A 170 -15.86 -4.53 5.37
CA LEU A 170 -15.07 -5.50 4.61
C LEU A 170 -13.90 -6.04 5.44
N ALA A 171 -13.27 -5.22 6.30
CA ALA A 171 -12.19 -5.68 7.17
C ALA A 171 -12.62 -6.80 8.14
N ALA A 172 -13.91 -6.86 8.48
CA ALA A 172 -14.49 -7.91 9.31
C ALA A 172 -14.90 -9.15 8.49
N ALA A 173 -14.96 -9.06 7.16
CA ALA A 173 -15.39 -10.16 6.30
C ALA A 173 -14.29 -11.23 6.13
N PRO A 174 -14.65 -12.51 5.99
CA PRO A 174 -13.67 -13.54 5.68
C PRO A 174 -13.09 -13.36 4.27
N GLY A 175 -11.85 -13.80 4.07
CA GLY A 175 -11.21 -13.74 2.76
C GLY A 175 -10.69 -12.36 2.35
N MET A 176 -10.62 -11.42 3.29
CA MET A 176 -10.07 -10.08 3.05
C MET A 176 -8.67 -9.93 3.65
N PRO A 177 -7.78 -9.15 3.03
CA PRO A 177 -6.52 -8.73 3.65
C PRO A 177 -6.81 -7.89 4.90
N ARG A 178 -5.78 -7.60 5.71
CA ARG A 178 -5.86 -6.56 6.73
C ARG A 178 -6.04 -5.21 6.02
N ILE A 179 -7.14 -4.51 6.30
CA ILE A 179 -7.45 -3.21 5.70
C ILE A 179 -7.07 -2.10 6.68
N VAL A 180 -6.29 -1.12 6.23
CA VAL A 180 -5.91 0.10 6.95
C VAL A 180 -6.57 1.29 6.26
N PRO A 181 -7.72 1.79 6.76
CA PRO A 181 -8.47 2.82 6.06
C PRO A 181 -7.79 4.20 6.18
N THR A 182 -7.77 4.94 5.07
CA THR A 182 -7.28 6.32 4.97
C THR A 182 -8.38 7.23 4.43
N LEU A 183 -8.65 8.33 5.12
CA LEU A 183 -9.53 9.39 4.61
C LEU A 183 -8.78 10.23 3.58
N LEU A 184 -9.29 10.31 2.35
CA LEU A 184 -8.75 11.14 1.27
C LEU A 184 -9.83 12.05 0.67
N ALA A 185 -10.62 12.75 1.48
CA ALA A 185 -11.60 13.72 0.99
C ALA A 185 -10.95 14.90 0.24
N ALA A 186 -9.66 15.17 0.51
CA ALA A 186 -8.84 16.15 -0.20
C ALA A 186 -8.09 15.54 -1.40
N HIS A 187 -8.76 14.70 -2.19
CA HIS A 187 -8.23 14.13 -3.43
C HIS A 187 -8.45 15.09 -4.60
N GLU A 188 -9.64 15.69 -4.66
CA GLU A 188 -10.03 16.68 -5.67
C GLU A 188 -11.09 17.60 -5.06
N VAL A 189 -11.23 18.79 -5.63
CA VAL A 189 -12.35 19.67 -5.32
C VAL A 189 -13.56 19.25 -6.16
N PRO A 190 -14.67 18.84 -5.52
CA PRO A 190 -15.83 18.39 -6.27
C PRO A 190 -16.41 19.53 -7.14
N PRO A 191 -17.00 19.21 -8.31
CA PRO A 191 -17.46 20.21 -9.26
C PRO A 191 -18.41 21.27 -8.65
N GLU A 192 -19.26 20.85 -7.71
CA GLU A 192 -20.20 21.71 -6.99
C GLU A 192 -19.54 22.71 -6.03
N TYR A 193 -18.25 22.52 -5.74
CA TYR A 193 -17.45 23.41 -4.88
C TYR A 193 -16.36 24.19 -5.61
N ARG A 194 -16.29 24.14 -6.95
CA ARG A 194 -15.22 24.81 -7.73
C ARG A 194 -15.05 26.29 -7.38
N ASP A 195 -16.18 27.00 -7.29
CA ASP A 195 -16.19 28.42 -6.93
C ASP A 195 -16.23 28.68 -5.42
N ARG A 196 -16.28 27.62 -4.63
CA ARG A 196 -16.41 27.64 -3.17
C ARG A 196 -15.47 26.66 -2.49
N ARG A 197 -14.22 26.58 -2.95
CA ARG A 197 -13.17 25.64 -2.43
C ARG A 197 -13.08 25.66 -0.90
N ARG A 198 -13.17 26.86 -0.30
CA ARG A 198 -13.11 27.01 1.16
C ARG A 198 -14.25 26.31 1.88
N ASP A 199 -15.42 26.22 1.26
CA ASP A 199 -16.56 25.52 1.85
C ASP A 199 -16.33 24.01 1.85
N TRP A 200 -15.71 23.46 0.78
CA TRP A 200 -15.30 22.05 0.77
C TRP A 200 -14.25 21.75 1.84
N MET A 201 -13.26 22.60 1.99
CA MET A 201 -12.25 22.46 3.04
C MET A 201 -12.87 22.52 4.44
N ARG A 202 -13.86 23.40 4.67
CA ARG A 202 -14.62 23.41 5.92
C ARG A 202 -15.40 22.11 6.13
N ALA A 203 -16.09 21.62 5.10
CA ALA A 203 -16.80 20.35 5.19
C ALA A 203 -15.87 19.19 5.57
N ILE A 204 -14.66 19.15 5.00
CA ILE A 204 -13.65 18.17 5.40
C ILE A 204 -13.29 18.31 6.88
N VAL A 205 -12.97 19.54 7.33
CA VAL A 205 -12.41 19.77 8.67
C VAL A 205 -13.48 19.77 9.76
N GLU A 206 -14.67 20.30 9.49
CA GLU A 206 -15.72 20.53 10.49
C GLU A 206 -16.77 19.41 10.51
N GLU A 207 -16.89 18.62 9.44
CA GLU A 207 -17.89 17.55 9.35
C GLU A 207 -17.27 16.17 9.15
N ILE A 208 -16.45 15.96 8.11
CA ILE A 208 -15.95 14.63 7.76
C ILE A 208 -14.95 14.14 8.81
N LEU A 209 -13.88 14.89 9.10
CA LEU A 209 -12.84 14.51 10.05
C LEU A 209 -13.38 14.21 11.46
N PRO A 210 -14.23 15.07 12.08
CA PRO A 210 -14.78 14.78 13.40
C PRO A 210 -15.66 13.53 13.43
N ARG A 211 -16.42 13.27 12.36
CA ARG A 211 -17.28 12.08 12.27
C ARG A 211 -16.45 10.82 12.04
N ALA A 212 -15.48 10.86 11.12
CA ALA A 212 -14.58 9.73 10.86
C ALA A 212 -13.79 9.35 12.12
N ALA A 213 -13.29 10.33 12.88
CA ALA A 213 -12.58 10.09 14.12
C ALA A 213 -13.48 9.52 15.21
N ARG A 214 -14.68 10.10 15.42
CA ARG A 214 -15.63 9.64 16.44
C ARG A 214 -16.10 8.21 16.19
N GLU A 215 -16.29 7.83 14.93
CA GLU A 215 -16.69 6.48 14.53
C GLU A 215 -15.50 5.51 14.38
N GLY A 216 -14.26 5.97 14.54
CA GLY A 216 -13.05 5.16 14.39
C GLY A 216 -12.87 4.60 12.98
N LEU A 217 -13.29 5.35 11.93
CA LEU A 217 -13.36 4.87 10.55
C LEU A 217 -12.02 4.92 9.81
N ALA A 218 -11.10 5.81 10.19
CA ALA A 218 -9.83 5.99 9.51
C ALA A 218 -8.66 5.96 10.50
N ARG A 219 -7.53 5.43 10.07
CA ARG A 219 -6.25 5.50 10.81
C ARG A 219 -5.39 6.67 10.34
N SER A 220 -5.59 7.11 9.11
CA SER A 220 -4.82 8.18 8.47
C SER A 220 -5.71 9.15 7.74
N CYS A 221 -5.21 10.36 7.52
CA CYS A 221 -5.74 11.32 6.58
C CYS A 221 -4.66 11.65 5.55
N ASP A 222 -5.06 11.68 4.30
CA ASP A 222 -4.20 11.98 3.15
C ASP A 222 -4.73 13.20 2.40
N VAL A 223 -3.86 13.89 1.69
CA VAL A 223 -4.19 15.03 0.82
C VAL A 223 -3.42 14.93 -0.49
N PHE A 224 -4.02 15.33 -1.60
CA PHE A 224 -3.32 15.48 -2.86
C PHE A 224 -2.76 16.91 -2.95
N CYS A 225 -1.52 17.06 -2.45
CA CYS A 225 -0.80 18.34 -2.42
C CYS A 225 -0.08 18.57 -3.74
N GLU A 226 -0.77 19.14 -4.72
CA GLU A 226 -0.27 19.31 -6.08
C GLU A 226 -0.86 20.55 -6.74
N ASP A 227 -0.14 21.15 -7.68
CA ASP A 227 -0.62 22.27 -8.46
C ASP A 227 -1.90 21.92 -9.22
N GLY A 228 -2.92 22.75 -9.06
CA GLY A 228 -4.24 22.53 -9.63
C GLY A 228 -5.19 21.71 -8.74
N PHE A 229 -4.70 21.04 -7.69
CA PHE A 229 -5.46 20.29 -6.68
C PHE A 229 -5.50 21.03 -5.35
N PHE A 230 -4.77 20.62 -4.34
CA PHE A 230 -4.70 21.35 -3.07
C PHE A 230 -3.31 21.98 -2.90
N THR A 231 -3.29 23.28 -2.61
CA THR A 231 -2.05 24.01 -2.32
C THR A 231 -1.41 23.52 -1.02
N VAL A 232 -0.14 23.85 -0.80
CA VAL A 232 0.58 23.55 0.45
C VAL A 232 -0.16 24.11 1.67
N GLU A 233 -0.71 25.34 1.59
CA GLU A 233 -1.46 25.97 2.68
C GLU A 233 -2.78 25.28 2.95
N GLU A 234 -3.53 24.90 1.92
CA GLU A 234 -4.78 24.17 2.02
C GLU A 234 -4.54 22.77 2.63
N SER A 235 -3.52 22.07 2.13
CA SER A 235 -3.09 20.76 2.62
C SER A 235 -2.65 20.83 4.08
N ARG A 236 -1.84 21.83 4.44
CA ARG A 236 -1.43 22.08 5.82
C ARG A 236 -2.61 22.32 6.76
N PHE A 237 -3.61 23.07 6.32
CA PHE A 237 -4.82 23.34 7.10
C PHE A 237 -5.59 22.06 7.40
N ILE A 238 -5.82 21.21 6.38
CA ILE A 238 -6.53 19.93 6.52
C ILE A 238 -5.74 18.95 7.39
N LEU A 239 -4.45 18.77 7.12
CA LEU A 239 -3.61 17.81 7.84
C LEU A 239 -3.42 18.19 9.32
N LYS A 240 -3.27 19.49 9.63
CA LYS A 240 -3.26 19.93 11.03
C LYS A 240 -4.57 19.67 11.76
N ALA A 241 -5.71 19.75 11.06
CA ALA A 241 -7.00 19.34 11.61
C ALA A 241 -7.05 17.82 11.85
N ALA A 242 -6.64 17.01 10.88
CA ALA A 242 -6.59 15.56 11.00
C ALA A 242 -5.75 15.09 12.19
N ARG A 243 -4.57 15.72 12.41
CA ARG A 243 -3.71 15.45 13.58
C ARG A 243 -4.42 15.71 14.91
N ARG A 244 -5.23 16.80 15.02
CA ARG A 244 -6.01 17.07 16.25
C ARG A 244 -7.02 15.98 16.56
N HIS A 245 -7.43 15.22 15.56
CA HIS A 245 -8.31 14.06 15.69
C HIS A 245 -7.55 12.72 15.85
N GLY A 246 -6.22 12.76 16.00
CA GLY A 246 -5.40 11.57 16.24
C GLY A 246 -5.09 10.75 15.01
N LEU A 247 -5.37 11.25 13.80
CA LEU A 247 -5.06 10.56 12.55
C LEU A 247 -3.58 10.74 12.18
N ALA A 248 -2.95 9.68 11.69
CA ALA A 248 -1.65 9.76 11.04
C ALA A 248 -1.77 10.55 9.73
N LEU A 249 -0.70 11.24 9.34
CA LEU A 249 -0.71 12.09 8.15
C LEU A 249 0.00 11.40 6.99
N ARG A 250 -0.56 11.51 5.81
CA ARG A 250 0.01 11.08 4.54
C ARG A 250 -0.11 12.20 3.52
N VAL A 251 0.75 12.22 2.52
CA VAL A 251 0.71 13.27 1.48
C VAL A 251 1.02 12.65 0.12
N HIS A 252 0.09 12.73 -0.85
CA HIS A 252 0.47 12.65 -2.25
C HIS A 252 1.28 13.90 -2.56
N ALA A 253 2.53 13.72 -2.94
CA ALA A 253 3.53 14.78 -2.95
C ALA A 253 4.35 14.77 -4.24
N ASP A 254 4.41 15.92 -4.91
CA ASP A 254 5.33 16.17 -6.02
C ASP A 254 5.25 15.06 -7.10
N GLU A 255 4.03 14.67 -7.48
CA GLU A 255 3.74 13.65 -8.49
C GLU A 255 3.77 14.26 -9.91
N LEU A 256 3.18 15.43 -10.07
CA LEU A 256 3.01 16.07 -11.39
C LEU A 256 4.03 17.19 -11.63
N ALA A 257 4.45 17.86 -10.55
CA ALA A 257 5.44 18.93 -10.52
C ALA A 257 6.10 19.02 -9.13
N LEU A 258 7.13 19.85 -8.98
CA LEU A 258 7.68 20.20 -7.66
C LEU A 258 6.73 21.20 -6.97
N SER A 259 5.74 20.69 -6.27
CA SER A 259 4.64 21.47 -5.67
C SER A 259 4.83 21.76 -4.17
N GLY A 260 5.89 21.20 -3.55
CA GLY A 260 6.25 21.39 -2.15
C GLY A 260 5.54 20.44 -1.18
N GLY A 261 4.90 19.39 -1.69
CA GLY A 261 4.23 18.35 -0.89
C GLY A 261 5.19 17.58 0.01
N ALA A 262 6.37 17.23 -0.49
CA ALA A 262 7.41 16.53 0.28
C ALA A 262 7.94 17.38 1.44
N LEU A 263 8.15 18.68 1.23
CA LEU A 263 8.55 19.60 2.31
C LEU A 263 7.45 19.74 3.36
N LEU A 264 6.19 19.81 2.94
CA LEU A 264 5.04 19.82 3.85
C LEU A 264 4.97 18.52 4.67
N ALA A 265 5.17 17.36 4.03
CA ALA A 265 5.20 16.07 4.72
C ALA A 265 6.31 16.02 5.78
N ALA A 266 7.50 16.51 5.45
CA ALA A 266 8.61 16.62 6.39
C ALA A 266 8.32 17.63 7.54
N GLU A 267 7.80 18.83 7.23
CA GLU A 267 7.39 19.84 8.22
C GLU A 267 6.42 19.25 9.24
N LEU A 268 5.46 18.50 8.74
CA LEU A 268 4.43 17.91 9.59
C LEU A 268 4.85 16.54 10.16
N ALA A 269 6.06 16.05 9.98
CA ALA A 269 6.47 14.70 10.35
C ALA A 269 5.38 13.68 9.99
N ALA A 270 4.95 13.70 8.73
CA ALA A 270 3.95 12.78 8.21
C ALA A 270 4.48 11.34 8.22
N ALA A 271 3.59 10.36 8.35
CA ALA A 271 3.95 8.95 8.32
C ALA A 271 4.55 8.57 6.96
N SER A 272 4.04 9.17 5.88
CA SER A 272 4.62 9.02 4.55
C SER A 272 4.45 10.26 3.68
N ALA A 273 5.33 10.35 2.67
CA ALA A 273 5.20 11.18 1.49
C ALA A 273 5.23 10.24 0.29
N ASP A 274 4.19 10.31 -0.54
CA ASP A 274 3.90 9.32 -1.54
C ASP A 274 4.11 9.92 -2.95
N HIS A 275 4.49 9.13 -3.99
CA HIS A 275 4.92 9.49 -5.35
C HIS A 275 6.34 10.02 -5.47
N LEU A 276 6.59 11.30 -5.18
CA LEU A 276 7.92 11.92 -5.10
C LEU A 276 8.70 11.95 -6.43
N LEU A 277 8.01 12.09 -7.58
CA LEU A 277 8.66 12.04 -8.89
C LEU A 277 9.55 13.27 -9.14
N PHE A 278 9.16 14.44 -8.61
CA PHE A 278 9.79 15.73 -8.93
C PHE A 278 10.60 16.32 -7.76
N ILE A 279 10.99 15.52 -6.79
CA ILE A 279 11.80 15.99 -5.66
C ILE A 279 13.29 16.08 -5.99
N GLY A 280 13.99 17.00 -5.30
CA GLY A 280 15.44 17.19 -5.36
C GLY A 280 16.12 16.95 -4.02
N GLU A 281 17.37 17.40 -3.92
CA GLU A 281 18.21 17.20 -2.74
C GLU A 281 17.62 17.84 -1.47
N THR A 282 16.97 18.98 -1.60
CA THR A 282 16.34 19.70 -0.48
C THR A 282 15.21 18.89 0.16
N GLU A 283 14.31 18.34 -0.67
CA GLU A 283 13.18 17.53 -0.23
C GLU A 283 13.66 16.21 0.37
N ILE A 284 14.65 15.57 -0.28
CA ILE A 284 15.26 14.32 0.20
C ILE A 284 15.89 14.55 1.59
N ALA A 285 16.65 15.62 1.78
CA ALA A 285 17.27 15.94 3.07
C ALA A 285 16.21 16.21 4.15
N ALA A 286 15.14 16.92 3.82
CA ALA A 286 14.04 17.20 4.75
C ALA A 286 13.32 15.92 5.18
N LEU A 287 13.00 15.02 4.24
CA LEU A 287 12.38 13.71 4.52
C LEU A 287 13.28 12.83 5.40
N ALA A 288 14.60 12.81 5.13
CA ALA A 288 15.56 12.06 5.93
C ALA A 288 15.60 12.53 7.39
N LEU A 289 15.62 13.86 7.59
CA LEU A 289 15.63 14.49 8.92
C LEU A 289 14.33 14.22 9.68
N ALA A 290 13.19 14.33 9.01
CA ALA A 290 11.87 14.10 9.60
C ALA A 290 11.60 12.62 9.92
N GLY A 291 12.31 11.69 9.26
CA GLY A 291 12.05 10.26 9.36
C GLY A 291 10.77 9.80 8.66
N THR A 292 10.24 10.62 7.77
CA THR A 292 9.08 10.31 6.94
C THR A 292 9.42 9.18 5.96
N VAL A 293 8.55 8.20 5.81
CA VAL A 293 8.73 7.11 4.82
C VAL A 293 8.40 7.64 3.42
N ALA A 294 9.31 7.45 2.48
CA ALA A 294 9.05 7.70 1.07
C ALA A 294 8.33 6.48 0.46
N VAL A 295 7.06 6.62 0.10
CA VAL A 295 6.31 5.58 -0.60
C VAL A 295 6.39 5.84 -2.10
N ILE A 296 7.24 5.11 -2.79
CA ILE A 296 7.36 5.23 -4.24
C ILE A 296 6.34 4.34 -4.96
N LEU A 297 5.87 4.79 -6.11
CA LEU A 297 4.81 4.18 -6.90
C LEU A 297 5.27 3.91 -8.33
N PRO A 298 6.15 2.91 -8.52
CA PRO A 298 6.81 2.69 -9.80
C PRO A 298 5.84 2.34 -10.94
N GLY A 299 4.74 1.65 -10.61
CA GLY A 299 3.71 1.28 -11.58
C GLY A 299 3.02 2.53 -12.18
N THR A 300 2.72 3.52 -11.35
CA THR A 300 2.13 4.79 -11.78
C THR A 300 3.08 5.60 -12.65
N ALA A 301 4.33 5.74 -12.25
CA ALA A 301 5.35 6.43 -13.03
C ALA A 301 5.51 5.79 -14.43
N TRP A 302 5.61 4.45 -14.48
CA TRP A 302 5.68 3.69 -15.73
C TRP A 302 4.44 3.88 -16.61
N TRP A 303 3.24 3.75 -16.03
CA TRP A 303 1.98 3.90 -16.76
C TRP A 303 1.81 5.31 -17.33
N MET A 304 2.23 6.32 -16.58
CA MET A 304 2.20 7.73 -17.00
C MET A 304 3.36 8.09 -17.92
N ARG A 305 4.28 7.18 -18.22
CA ARG A 305 5.51 7.42 -19.00
C ARG A 305 6.35 8.56 -18.42
N ARG A 306 6.46 8.61 -17.10
CA ARG A 306 7.27 9.56 -16.35
C ARG A 306 8.55 8.90 -15.86
N HIS A 307 9.56 9.72 -15.54
CA HIS A 307 10.73 9.22 -14.81
C HIS A 307 10.27 8.70 -13.43
N PRO A 308 10.89 7.65 -12.90
CA PRO A 308 10.58 7.15 -11.57
C PRO A 308 11.04 8.14 -10.49
N ALA A 309 10.50 8.00 -9.28
CA ALA A 309 11.01 8.69 -8.10
C ALA A 309 12.52 8.38 -7.89
N PRO A 310 13.32 9.32 -7.35
CA PRO A 310 14.77 9.15 -7.18
C PRO A 310 15.12 8.21 -6.00
N ALA A 311 14.66 6.95 -6.08
CA ALA A 311 14.73 5.99 -5.00
C ALA A 311 16.17 5.73 -4.50
N ARG A 312 17.15 5.69 -5.42
CA ARG A 312 18.55 5.51 -5.05
C ARG A 312 19.08 6.67 -4.23
N ALA A 313 18.72 7.92 -4.58
CA ALA A 313 19.09 9.11 -3.83
C ALA A 313 18.42 9.12 -2.43
N LEU A 314 17.13 8.76 -2.36
CA LEU A 314 16.41 8.62 -1.10
C LEU A 314 17.09 7.63 -0.16
N ILE A 315 17.40 6.41 -0.63
CA ILE A 315 18.09 5.39 0.17
C ILE A 315 19.47 5.89 0.61
N THR A 316 20.24 6.47 -0.30
CA THR A 316 21.58 6.99 0.00
C THR A 316 21.56 8.06 1.08
N ALA A 317 20.54 8.93 1.08
CA ALA A 317 20.34 9.95 2.10
C ALA A 317 19.77 9.41 3.43
N GLY A 318 19.46 8.11 3.51
CA GLY A 318 18.90 7.49 4.72
C GLY A 318 17.39 7.67 4.89
N VAL A 319 16.66 8.03 3.83
CA VAL A 319 15.19 7.98 3.83
C VAL A 319 14.75 6.53 3.69
N PRO A 320 13.87 6.02 4.57
CA PRO A 320 13.30 4.70 4.38
C PRO A 320 12.36 4.71 3.17
N VAL A 321 12.56 3.78 2.23
CA VAL A 321 11.74 3.69 1.01
C VAL A 321 10.79 2.50 1.11
N ALA A 322 9.50 2.75 0.93
CA ALA A 322 8.48 1.74 0.70
C ALA A 322 8.07 1.71 -0.78
N VAL A 323 7.56 0.56 -1.22
CA VAL A 323 7.04 0.33 -2.57
C VAL A 323 5.57 -0.03 -2.45
N ALA A 324 4.71 0.64 -3.21
CA ALA A 324 3.28 0.37 -3.22
C ALA A 324 2.72 0.40 -4.65
N SER A 325 1.49 -0.10 -4.83
CA SER A 325 0.91 -0.29 -6.16
C SER A 325 0.28 0.97 -6.72
N ASP A 326 -0.25 1.84 -5.88
CA ASP A 326 -1.17 2.90 -6.28
C ASP A 326 -2.33 2.35 -7.12
N SER A 327 -2.88 1.20 -6.71
CA SER A 327 -3.99 0.59 -7.44
C SER A 327 -5.18 1.53 -7.53
N ASN A 328 -5.38 2.13 -8.71
CA ASN A 328 -6.40 3.13 -8.98
C ASN A 328 -6.90 3.05 -10.44
N PRO A 329 -8.05 3.63 -10.79
CA PRO A 329 -8.61 3.52 -12.15
C PRO A 329 -7.90 4.37 -13.19
N GLY A 330 -7.10 5.36 -12.76
CA GLY A 330 -6.57 6.41 -13.63
C GLY A 330 -5.17 6.18 -14.14
N THR A 331 -4.28 5.81 -13.26
CA THR A 331 -2.83 5.85 -13.49
C THR A 331 -2.13 4.54 -13.17
N CYS A 332 -2.77 3.58 -12.48
CA CYS A 332 -2.18 2.26 -12.25
C CYS A 332 -3.24 1.24 -11.83
N TYR A 333 -3.93 0.65 -12.79
CA TYR A 333 -4.93 -0.38 -12.46
C TYR A 333 -4.29 -1.76 -12.40
N THR A 334 -3.67 -2.06 -11.27
CA THR A 334 -3.13 -3.39 -10.97
C THR A 334 -3.42 -3.77 -9.51
N GLU A 335 -3.72 -5.03 -9.25
CA GLU A 335 -3.80 -5.62 -7.91
C GLU A 335 -2.57 -6.48 -7.58
N SER A 336 -1.54 -6.48 -8.44
CA SER A 336 -0.32 -7.26 -8.28
C SER A 336 0.86 -6.41 -7.82
N LEU A 337 1.13 -6.39 -6.52
CA LEU A 337 2.31 -5.71 -5.99
C LEU A 337 3.62 -6.38 -6.47
N ALA A 338 3.59 -7.67 -6.81
CA ALA A 338 4.72 -8.38 -7.42
C ALA A 338 5.10 -7.81 -8.80
N ALA A 339 4.10 -7.42 -9.63
CA ALA A 339 4.37 -6.75 -10.90
C ALA A 339 5.04 -5.38 -10.67
N VAL A 340 4.57 -4.63 -9.68
CA VAL A 340 5.16 -3.33 -9.30
C VAL A 340 6.59 -3.48 -8.77
N ALA A 341 6.89 -4.58 -8.06
CA ALA A 341 8.24 -4.89 -7.59
C ALA A 341 9.25 -5.00 -8.75
N SER A 342 8.84 -5.51 -9.91
CA SER A 342 9.70 -5.56 -11.09
C SER A 342 10.07 -4.15 -11.59
N HIS A 343 9.11 -3.23 -11.61
CA HIS A 343 9.35 -1.81 -11.95
C HIS A 343 10.21 -1.10 -10.89
N ALA A 344 10.03 -1.42 -9.61
CA ALA A 344 10.90 -0.89 -8.54
C ALA A 344 12.37 -1.27 -8.76
N CYS A 345 12.64 -2.49 -9.18
CA CYS A 345 14.01 -2.92 -9.49
C CYS A 345 14.52 -2.34 -10.80
N LEU A 346 13.75 -2.43 -11.89
CA LEU A 346 14.25 -2.15 -13.23
C LEU A 346 14.24 -0.65 -13.57
N ASP A 347 13.19 0.07 -13.15
CA ASP A 347 13.03 1.48 -13.46
C ASP A 347 13.55 2.40 -12.33
N SER A 348 13.31 2.02 -11.05
CA SER A 348 13.71 2.83 -9.89
C SER A 348 15.06 2.41 -9.28
N ALA A 349 15.76 1.45 -9.89
CA ALA A 349 17.10 0.97 -9.53
C ALA A 349 17.23 0.49 -8.06
N LEU A 350 16.19 -0.10 -7.48
CA LEU A 350 16.29 -0.80 -6.21
C LEU A 350 16.88 -2.19 -6.41
N SER A 351 17.63 -2.70 -5.42
CA SER A 351 17.95 -4.12 -5.39
C SER A 351 16.70 -4.96 -5.05
N ILE A 352 16.79 -6.27 -5.28
CA ILE A 352 15.71 -7.20 -4.93
C ILE A 352 15.43 -7.16 -3.43
N GLU A 353 16.48 -7.10 -2.62
CA GLU A 353 16.41 -7.00 -1.17
C GLU A 353 15.76 -5.70 -0.70
N GLU A 354 16.16 -4.58 -1.30
CA GLU A 354 15.59 -3.26 -1.00
C GLU A 354 14.11 -3.21 -1.39
N THR A 355 13.75 -3.84 -2.50
CA THR A 355 12.36 -3.93 -2.97
C THR A 355 11.54 -4.83 -2.05
N LEU A 356 12.05 -6.01 -1.66
CA LEU A 356 11.36 -6.89 -0.71
C LEU A 356 11.12 -6.17 0.62
N THR A 357 12.15 -5.49 1.16
CA THR A 357 12.00 -4.68 2.38
C THR A 357 10.98 -3.55 2.17
N GLY A 358 11.01 -2.92 1.00
CA GLY A 358 10.11 -1.82 0.60
C GLY A 358 8.66 -2.22 0.56
N MET A 359 8.33 -3.40 0.00
CA MET A 359 6.96 -3.91 -0.14
C MET A 359 6.48 -4.75 1.07
N THR A 360 7.26 -4.79 2.15
CA THR A 360 6.93 -5.55 3.36
C THR A 360 7.17 -4.70 4.62
N LEU A 361 8.35 -4.70 5.20
CA LEU A 361 8.64 -4.06 6.48
C LEU A 361 8.53 -2.53 6.43
N ASN A 362 9.09 -1.86 5.39
CA ASN A 362 9.01 -0.40 5.28
C ASN A 362 7.58 0.07 4.95
N ALA A 363 6.86 -0.68 4.11
CA ALA A 363 5.44 -0.45 3.86
C ALA A 363 4.62 -0.60 5.16
N ALA A 364 4.87 -1.65 5.95
CA ALA A 364 4.24 -1.82 7.26
C ALA A 364 4.60 -0.66 8.22
N ALA A 365 5.84 -0.18 8.18
CA ALA A 365 6.28 0.94 9.01
C ALA A 365 5.55 2.24 8.66
N SER A 366 5.32 2.53 7.37
CA SER A 366 4.55 3.70 6.94
C SER A 366 3.09 3.68 7.42
N LEU A 367 2.59 2.48 7.77
CA LEU A 367 1.25 2.26 8.32
C LEU A 367 1.23 2.14 9.85
N GLY A 368 2.39 2.25 10.52
CA GLY A 368 2.53 2.06 11.95
C GLY A 368 2.38 0.59 12.40
N LEU A 369 2.64 -0.38 11.51
CA LEU A 369 2.42 -1.82 11.74
C LEU A 369 3.71 -2.66 11.71
N ALA A 370 4.90 -2.06 11.65
CA ALA A 370 6.16 -2.80 11.53
C ALA A 370 6.45 -3.74 12.72
N SER A 371 5.90 -3.47 13.89
CA SER A 371 5.96 -4.37 15.05
C SER A 371 4.99 -5.56 14.95
N GLU A 372 3.97 -5.47 14.09
CA GLU A 372 2.92 -6.46 13.96
C GLU A 372 3.09 -7.36 12.73
N THR A 373 3.60 -6.82 11.61
CA THR A 373 3.70 -7.52 10.32
C THR A 373 4.86 -6.99 9.47
N GLY A 374 5.03 -7.51 8.25
CA GLY A 374 6.05 -7.07 7.29
C GLY A 374 7.38 -7.82 7.40
N SER A 375 7.51 -8.79 8.31
CA SER A 375 8.65 -9.71 8.36
C SER A 375 8.23 -11.06 8.97
N LEU A 376 9.00 -12.11 8.66
CA LEU A 376 8.79 -13.44 9.21
C LEU A 376 9.62 -13.57 10.50
N GLU A 377 9.00 -13.24 11.62
CA GLU A 377 9.65 -13.27 12.95
C GLU A 377 8.64 -13.79 14.01
N ALA A 378 9.13 -14.53 14.98
CA ALA A 378 8.30 -14.94 16.12
C ALA A 378 7.75 -13.70 16.85
N GLY A 379 6.48 -13.75 17.23
CA GLY A 379 5.75 -12.64 17.84
C GLY A 379 4.98 -11.76 16.86
N LYS A 380 5.21 -11.87 15.56
CA LYS A 380 4.46 -11.15 14.53
C LYS A 380 3.30 -11.95 13.97
N SER A 381 2.36 -11.25 13.37
CA SER A 381 1.24 -11.83 12.63
C SER A 381 1.72 -12.86 11.62
N ALA A 382 1.07 -13.99 11.58
CA ALA A 382 1.38 -15.06 10.63
C ALA A 382 0.87 -14.69 9.23
N ASP A 383 1.57 -13.74 8.61
CA ASP A 383 1.35 -13.24 7.26
C ASP A 383 2.52 -13.69 6.38
N ALA A 384 2.28 -14.62 5.45
CA ALA A 384 3.30 -15.18 4.57
C ALA A 384 2.77 -15.42 3.16
N VAL A 385 3.67 -15.37 2.18
CA VAL A 385 3.42 -15.75 0.80
C VAL A 385 4.33 -16.92 0.44
N LEU A 386 3.75 -17.97 -0.12
CA LEU A 386 4.49 -19.07 -0.71
C LEU A 386 4.55 -18.84 -2.22
N LEU A 387 5.77 -18.67 -2.77
CA LEU A 387 5.98 -18.57 -4.21
C LEU A 387 6.34 -19.95 -4.78
N ASP A 388 5.74 -20.30 -5.90
CA ASP A 388 6.12 -21.48 -6.69
C ASP A 388 7.44 -21.23 -7.44
N ALA A 389 8.49 -21.04 -6.67
CA ALA A 389 9.84 -20.75 -7.14
C ALA A 389 10.85 -21.09 -6.04
N PRO A 390 12.05 -21.57 -6.40
CA PRO A 390 13.05 -22.03 -5.43
C PRO A 390 13.83 -20.90 -4.73
N ASP A 391 13.64 -19.64 -5.17
CA ASP A 391 14.43 -18.50 -4.74
C ASP A 391 13.62 -17.19 -4.87
N ASP A 392 13.83 -16.24 -3.94
CA ASP A 392 13.13 -14.96 -3.89
C ASP A 392 13.38 -14.06 -5.12
N ARG A 393 14.48 -14.24 -5.82
CA ARG A 393 14.81 -13.49 -7.04
C ARG A 393 13.77 -13.68 -8.15
N HIS A 394 13.05 -14.78 -8.15
CA HIS A 394 11.98 -15.06 -9.11
C HIS A 394 10.81 -14.07 -8.99
N LEU A 395 10.64 -13.41 -7.84
CA LEU A 395 9.64 -12.34 -7.67
C LEU A 395 9.78 -11.24 -8.74
N VAL A 396 11.02 -10.94 -9.15
CA VAL A 396 11.34 -9.93 -10.17
C VAL A 396 11.68 -10.56 -11.51
N TYR A 397 12.44 -11.67 -11.49
CA TYR A 397 12.94 -12.30 -12.71
C TYR A 397 11.84 -12.95 -13.57
N HIS A 398 10.86 -13.60 -12.95
CA HIS A 398 9.76 -14.27 -13.66
C HIS A 398 8.58 -13.32 -13.81
N TRP A 399 8.80 -12.26 -14.57
CA TRP A 399 7.92 -11.13 -14.73
C TRP A 399 6.58 -11.48 -15.42
N GLY A 400 5.49 -10.84 -14.98
CA GLY A 400 4.18 -10.93 -15.61
C GLY A 400 3.36 -12.20 -15.26
N VAL A 401 3.88 -13.06 -14.39
CA VAL A 401 3.24 -14.28 -13.93
C VAL A 401 2.93 -14.18 -12.43
N ASN A 402 1.74 -14.61 -12.02
CA ASN A 402 1.45 -14.79 -10.61
C ASN A 402 2.07 -16.10 -10.11
N LEU A 403 3.16 -15.98 -9.36
CA LEU A 403 3.86 -17.12 -8.76
C LEU A 403 3.30 -17.53 -7.38
N VAL A 404 2.26 -16.87 -6.88
CA VAL A 404 1.72 -17.16 -5.55
C VAL A 404 1.05 -18.52 -5.54
N ALA A 405 1.62 -19.48 -4.84
CA ALA A 405 1.09 -20.82 -4.63
C ALA A 405 0.13 -20.89 -3.45
N ALA A 406 0.36 -20.09 -2.41
CA ALA A 406 -0.52 -19.95 -1.26
C ALA A 406 -0.23 -18.64 -0.54
N VAL A 407 -1.24 -18.12 0.15
CA VAL A 407 -1.11 -16.96 1.05
C VAL A 407 -1.55 -17.38 2.45
N VAL A 408 -0.79 -17.00 3.44
CA VAL A 408 -1.17 -17.10 4.85
C VAL A 408 -1.43 -15.68 5.33
N SER A 409 -2.62 -15.42 5.83
CA SER A 409 -2.96 -14.13 6.43
C SER A 409 -3.55 -14.37 7.83
N ARG A 410 -2.87 -13.83 8.82
CA ARG A 410 -3.24 -14.00 10.23
C ARG A 410 -3.47 -15.49 10.60
N GLY A 411 -2.56 -16.36 10.11
CA GLY A 411 -2.60 -17.80 10.33
C GLY A 411 -3.66 -18.58 9.56
N ARG A 412 -4.42 -17.94 8.67
CA ARG A 412 -5.38 -18.60 7.77
C ARG A 412 -4.79 -18.76 6.39
N VAL A 413 -4.99 -19.92 5.81
CA VAL A 413 -4.48 -20.27 4.47
C VAL A 413 -5.51 -19.90 3.41
N PHE A 414 -5.03 -19.25 2.35
CA PHE A 414 -5.76 -18.96 1.13
C PHE A 414 -4.99 -19.56 -0.04
N GLY A 415 -5.62 -20.41 -0.81
CA GLY A 415 -5.03 -20.95 -2.04
C GLY A 415 -5.24 -20.02 -3.23
N PRO A 416 -4.58 -20.29 -4.37
CA PRO A 416 -4.92 -19.63 -5.62
C PRO A 416 -6.39 -19.97 -5.97
N SER A 417 -7.15 -18.96 -6.34
CA SER A 417 -8.53 -19.11 -6.85
C SER A 417 -8.55 -19.71 -8.24
#